data_266b84b81968e72cc5dd2b257271a4ec
#
_entry.id   266b84b81968e72cc5dd2b257271a4ec
#
_cell.length_a   1.000
_cell.length_b   1.000
_cell.length_c   1.000
_cell.angle_alpha   90.00
_cell.angle_beta   90.00
_cell.angle_gamma   90.00
#
_symmetry.space_group_name_H-M   'P 1'
#
loop_
_entity.id
_entity.type
_entity.pdbx_description
1 polymer ?
#
loop_
_entity_poly.entity_id
_entity_poly.type
_entity_poly.pdbx_seq_one_letter_code
_entity_poly.pdbx_strand_id
1 'polypeptide(L)'
;MYLKSIEVQGFKSFANKIVFEFHQGITGIVGPNGSGKSNVADAVRWVLGEQSVKQLRGSSMQDVIFAGTENRKPLSYAYVAITLDNSDHKLAIDYEEVTVARRLYRSGESEYLINGSPCRLKEVSELFYDTGIGKEGYSIIGQGQIDRILSGKPEERRELFDEAAGIVKFKKRKATAQKKLENERDNLVRVNDILSELERQVEPLQLQSEKAKTYLKKKNELKDYDVNMFPVSYTHLRAHETLSDL
;
A
#
# COMPACT_ATOMS: atom_id res chain seq x y z
N MET A 1 -21.94 1.50 -20.73
CA MET A 1 -20.74 0.67 -20.46
C MET A 1 -21.08 -0.80 -20.69
N TYR A 2 -20.31 -1.54 -21.48
CA TYR A 2 -20.41 -2.99 -21.65
C TYR A 2 -19.01 -3.60 -21.87
N LEU A 3 -18.88 -4.90 -21.61
CA LEU A 3 -17.65 -5.65 -21.84
C LEU A 3 -17.46 -5.87 -23.35
N LYS A 4 -16.39 -5.33 -23.92
CA LYS A 4 -16.08 -5.41 -25.34
C LYS A 4 -15.22 -6.63 -25.70
N SER A 5 -14.20 -6.89 -24.87
CA SER A 5 -13.33 -8.06 -25.07
C SER A 5 -12.65 -8.53 -23.79
N ILE A 6 -12.28 -9.80 -23.80
CA ILE A 6 -11.36 -10.41 -22.81
C ILE A 6 -10.20 -11.00 -23.58
N GLU A 7 -8.99 -10.56 -23.30
CA GLU A 7 -7.76 -11.13 -23.80
C GLU A 7 -7.10 -11.98 -22.70
N VAL A 8 -6.72 -13.19 -23.04
CA VAL A 8 -6.11 -14.14 -22.08
C VAL A 8 -4.90 -14.81 -22.73
N GLN A 9 -3.78 -14.83 -22.01
CA GLN A 9 -2.56 -15.51 -22.44
C GLN A 9 -1.81 -16.08 -21.23
N GLY A 10 -1.39 -17.32 -21.32
CA GLY A 10 -0.63 -17.97 -20.25
C GLY A 10 -1.42 -18.17 -18.94
N PHE A 11 -2.73 -18.04 -18.96
CA PHE A 11 -3.57 -18.14 -17.79
C PHE A 11 -4.25 -19.51 -17.70
N LYS A 12 -3.96 -20.28 -16.68
CA LYS A 12 -4.50 -21.62 -16.42
C LYS A 12 -4.42 -22.54 -17.64
N SER A 13 -5.54 -22.84 -18.31
CA SER A 13 -5.60 -23.69 -19.51
C SER A 13 -5.30 -22.96 -20.81
N PHE A 14 -5.22 -21.64 -20.79
CA PHE A 14 -5.01 -20.81 -21.99
C PHE A 14 -3.53 -20.53 -22.22
N ALA A 15 -2.83 -21.43 -22.91
CA ALA A 15 -1.41 -21.27 -23.22
C ALA A 15 -1.16 -20.14 -24.23
N ASN A 16 -1.92 -20.14 -25.33
CA ASN A 16 -1.80 -19.15 -26.40
C ASN A 16 -2.66 -17.93 -26.09
N LYS A 17 -2.35 -16.80 -26.73
CA LYS A 17 -3.21 -15.62 -26.72
C LYS A 17 -4.55 -15.96 -27.36
N ILE A 18 -5.63 -15.71 -26.63
CA ILE A 18 -7.03 -15.84 -27.07
C ILE A 18 -7.74 -14.54 -26.74
N VAL A 19 -8.51 -14.04 -27.69
CA VAL A 19 -9.36 -12.87 -27.51
C VAL A 19 -10.83 -13.33 -27.67
N PHE A 20 -11.63 -13.06 -26.66
CA PHE A 20 -13.07 -13.23 -26.68
C PHE A 20 -13.69 -11.86 -26.95
N GLU A 21 -14.35 -11.71 -28.08
CA GLU A 21 -15.08 -10.49 -28.43
C GLU A 21 -16.54 -10.62 -28.03
N PHE A 22 -17.10 -9.57 -27.46
CA PHE A 22 -18.49 -9.51 -26.99
C PHE A 22 -19.22 -8.40 -27.72
N HIS A 23 -20.46 -8.65 -28.04
CA HIS A 23 -21.39 -7.66 -28.59
C HIS A 23 -22.43 -7.27 -27.53
N GLN A 24 -23.20 -6.23 -27.81
CA GLN A 24 -24.34 -5.89 -26.96
C GLN A 24 -25.35 -7.06 -26.90
N GLY A 25 -25.81 -7.36 -25.69
CA GLY A 25 -26.75 -8.44 -25.42
C GLY A 25 -26.14 -9.58 -24.60
N ILE A 26 -26.70 -10.77 -24.75
CA ILE A 26 -26.28 -11.97 -24.00
C ILE A 26 -25.34 -12.82 -24.86
N THR A 27 -24.14 -13.06 -24.34
CA THR A 27 -23.15 -13.96 -24.97
C THR A 27 -22.99 -15.21 -24.13
N GLY A 28 -23.19 -16.39 -24.76
CA GLY A 28 -23.00 -17.70 -24.12
C GLY A 28 -21.64 -18.32 -24.47
N ILE A 29 -20.86 -18.71 -23.46
CA ILE A 29 -19.63 -19.49 -23.64
C ILE A 29 -19.97 -20.96 -23.38
N VAL A 30 -19.96 -21.77 -24.42
CA VAL A 30 -20.34 -23.19 -24.39
C VAL A 30 -19.16 -24.09 -24.68
N GLY A 31 -19.21 -25.32 -24.21
CA GLY A 31 -18.16 -26.33 -24.46
C GLY A 31 -18.27 -27.52 -23.50
N PRO A 32 -17.55 -28.61 -23.75
CA PRO A 32 -17.54 -29.80 -22.89
C PRO A 32 -16.92 -29.50 -21.50
N ASN A 33 -17.07 -30.44 -20.57
CA ASN A 33 -16.42 -30.34 -19.27
C ASN A 33 -14.90 -30.37 -19.45
N GLY A 34 -14.18 -29.52 -18.70
CA GLY A 34 -12.73 -29.39 -18.83
C GLY A 34 -12.25 -28.42 -19.91
N SER A 35 -13.11 -27.89 -20.80
CA SER A 35 -12.71 -26.98 -21.89
C SER A 35 -12.23 -25.58 -21.44
N GLY A 36 -12.25 -25.28 -20.15
CA GLY A 36 -11.79 -23.99 -19.63
C GLY A 36 -12.85 -22.91 -19.47
N LYS A 37 -14.16 -23.21 -19.62
CA LYS A 37 -15.24 -22.22 -19.43
C LYS A 37 -15.16 -21.44 -18.11
N SER A 38 -14.95 -22.16 -17.00
CA SER A 38 -14.79 -21.55 -15.69
C SER A 38 -13.50 -20.72 -15.56
N ASN A 39 -12.47 -21.01 -16.38
CA ASN A 39 -11.23 -20.25 -16.37
C ASN A 39 -11.41 -18.85 -16.98
N VAL A 40 -12.38 -18.66 -17.88
CA VAL A 40 -12.72 -17.32 -18.40
C VAL A 40 -13.30 -16.45 -17.27
N ALA A 41 -14.22 -16.98 -16.46
CA ALA A 41 -14.75 -16.26 -15.30
C ALA A 41 -13.66 -15.97 -14.26
N ASP A 42 -12.75 -16.92 -14.02
CA ASP A 42 -11.61 -16.71 -13.13
C ASP A 42 -10.66 -15.64 -13.68
N ALA A 43 -10.43 -15.56 -15.00
CA ALA A 43 -9.62 -14.54 -15.64
C ALA A 43 -10.20 -13.14 -15.39
N VAL A 44 -11.51 -12.97 -15.55
CA VAL A 44 -12.18 -11.69 -15.27
C VAL A 44 -12.04 -11.30 -13.79
N ARG A 45 -12.29 -12.23 -12.85
CA ARG A 45 -12.09 -11.96 -11.42
C ARG A 45 -10.66 -11.57 -11.11
N TRP A 46 -9.70 -12.28 -11.70
CA TRP A 46 -8.31 -12.09 -11.45
C TRP A 46 -7.81 -10.71 -11.92
N VAL A 47 -8.20 -10.25 -13.11
CA VAL A 47 -7.81 -8.93 -13.62
C VAL A 47 -8.47 -7.79 -12.85
N LEU A 48 -9.67 -8.00 -12.32
CA LEU A 48 -10.38 -7.04 -11.45
C LEU A 48 -9.84 -6.98 -10.02
N GLY A 49 -8.75 -7.70 -9.74
CA GLY A 49 -8.03 -7.56 -8.48
C GLY A 49 -8.25 -8.67 -7.45
N GLU A 50 -8.79 -9.84 -7.85
CA GLU A 50 -8.87 -10.97 -6.92
C GLU A 50 -7.48 -11.41 -6.46
N GLN A 51 -7.29 -11.42 -5.13
CA GLN A 51 -6.06 -11.84 -4.45
C GLN A 51 -6.20 -13.20 -3.76
N SER A 52 -7.44 -13.69 -3.61
CA SER A 52 -7.69 -14.95 -2.95
C SER A 52 -7.36 -16.12 -3.90
N VAL A 53 -6.30 -16.81 -3.61
CA VAL A 53 -5.87 -18.00 -4.34
C VAL A 53 -6.94 -19.09 -4.32
N LYS A 54 -7.64 -19.24 -3.19
CA LYS A 54 -8.75 -20.21 -3.03
C LYS A 54 -9.91 -19.92 -3.97
N GLN A 55 -10.26 -18.65 -4.18
CA GLN A 55 -11.31 -18.26 -5.13
C GLN A 55 -10.91 -18.58 -6.58
N LEU A 56 -9.62 -18.53 -6.86
CA LEU A 56 -9.04 -18.91 -8.15
C LEU A 56 -8.72 -20.42 -8.24
N ARG A 57 -9.10 -21.22 -7.25
CA ARG A 57 -8.94 -22.67 -7.23
C ARG A 57 -7.47 -23.11 -7.35
N GLY A 58 -6.54 -22.35 -6.75
CA GLY A 58 -5.11 -22.64 -6.67
C GLY A 58 -4.61 -22.75 -5.23
N SER A 59 -3.37 -23.15 -5.06
CA SER A 59 -2.64 -23.19 -3.78
C SER A 59 -1.74 -21.97 -3.63
N SER A 60 -1.20 -21.48 -4.74
CA SER A 60 -0.38 -20.27 -4.83
C SER A 60 -0.89 -19.37 -5.97
N MET A 61 -0.52 -18.09 -5.94
CA MET A 61 -0.91 -17.16 -7.02
C MET A 61 -0.26 -17.55 -8.35
N GLN A 62 0.92 -18.16 -8.32
CA GLN A 62 1.63 -18.64 -9.50
C GLN A 62 0.91 -19.78 -10.21
N ASP A 63 -0.02 -20.47 -9.54
CA ASP A 63 -0.82 -21.56 -10.13
C ASP A 63 -1.79 -21.06 -11.22
N VAL A 64 -2.00 -19.74 -11.32
CA VAL A 64 -2.74 -19.18 -12.45
C VAL A 64 -1.92 -19.16 -13.73
N ILE A 65 -0.58 -19.34 -13.67
CA ILE A 65 0.28 -19.38 -14.84
C ILE A 65 0.22 -20.79 -15.46
N PHE A 66 0.07 -20.86 -16.76
CA PHE A 66 0.04 -22.13 -17.50
C PHE A 66 1.24 -23.01 -17.15
N ALA A 67 0.96 -24.15 -16.53
CA ALA A 67 1.98 -25.06 -16.00
C ALA A 67 2.64 -25.95 -17.07
N GLY A 68 2.13 -25.92 -18.31
CA GLY A 68 2.57 -26.83 -19.38
C GLY A 68 1.66 -28.06 -19.49
N THR A 69 1.90 -28.82 -20.53
CA THR A 69 1.30 -30.14 -20.80
C THR A 69 2.40 -31.05 -21.36
N GLU A 70 2.11 -32.33 -21.62
CA GLU A 70 3.05 -33.25 -22.25
C GLU A 70 3.65 -32.67 -23.54
N ASN A 71 2.86 -31.92 -24.32
CA ASN A 71 3.25 -31.38 -25.63
C ASN A 71 3.58 -29.88 -25.61
N ARG A 72 3.47 -29.18 -24.46
CA ARG A 72 3.67 -27.73 -24.36
C ARG A 72 4.48 -27.36 -23.15
N LYS A 73 5.51 -26.54 -23.31
CA LYS A 73 6.31 -26.04 -22.19
C LYS A 73 5.51 -25.08 -21.31
N PRO A 74 5.82 -25.03 -20.00
CA PRO A 74 5.24 -24.03 -19.10
C PRO A 74 5.62 -22.62 -19.55
N LEU A 75 4.74 -21.65 -19.29
CA LEU A 75 4.99 -20.24 -19.61
C LEU A 75 5.59 -19.51 -18.39
N SER A 76 6.27 -18.40 -18.67
CA SER A 76 6.92 -17.58 -17.64
C SER A 76 5.97 -16.59 -16.98
N TYR A 77 4.85 -16.27 -17.60
CA TYR A 77 3.85 -15.31 -17.11
C TYR A 77 2.43 -15.68 -17.52
N ALA A 78 1.47 -15.12 -16.77
CA ALA A 78 0.06 -15.04 -17.16
C ALA A 78 -0.31 -13.59 -17.43
N TYR A 79 -1.11 -13.36 -18.46
CA TYR A 79 -1.64 -12.04 -18.83
C TYR A 79 -3.14 -12.17 -19.10
N VAL A 80 -3.90 -11.25 -18.50
CA VAL A 80 -5.32 -11.08 -18.80
C VAL A 80 -5.60 -9.60 -18.95
N ALA A 81 -6.38 -9.24 -19.96
CA ALA A 81 -6.90 -7.89 -20.14
C ALA A 81 -8.40 -7.94 -20.40
N ILE A 82 -9.14 -6.98 -19.88
CA ILE A 82 -10.53 -6.72 -20.20
C ILE A 82 -10.64 -5.33 -20.81
N THR A 83 -11.38 -5.22 -21.90
CA THR A 83 -11.69 -3.95 -22.53
C THR A 83 -13.17 -3.65 -22.38
N LEU A 84 -13.48 -2.49 -21.85
CA LEU A 84 -14.81 -1.99 -21.61
C LEU A 84 -15.09 -0.80 -22.52
N ASP A 85 -16.27 -0.78 -23.08
CA ASP A 85 -16.83 0.43 -23.70
C ASP A 85 -17.22 1.42 -22.60
N ASN A 86 -16.76 2.64 -22.67
CA ASN A 86 -17.02 3.72 -21.71
C ASN A 86 -17.61 4.95 -22.37
N SER A 87 -18.29 4.79 -23.51
CA SER A 87 -18.93 5.90 -24.23
C SER A 87 -19.96 6.66 -23.41
N ASP A 88 -20.51 6.02 -22.37
CA ASP A 88 -21.42 6.63 -21.40
C ASP A 88 -20.70 7.26 -20.17
N HIS A 89 -19.36 7.31 -20.16
CA HIS A 89 -18.51 7.90 -19.11
C HIS A 89 -18.84 7.45 -17.67
N LYS A 90 -19.30 6.19 -17.50
CA LYS A 90 -19.52 5.61 -16.17
C LYS A 90 -18.24 5.34 -15.40
N LEU A 91 -17.15 5.03 -16.11
CA LEU A 91 -15.82 5.01 -15.53
C LEU A 91 -15.26 6.45 -15.49
N ALA A 92 -14.71 6.85 -14.36
CA ALA A 92 -14.18 8.19 -14.12
C ALA A 92 -12.82 8.41 -14.84
N ILE A 93 -12.77 8.12 -16.13
CA ILE A 93 -11.63 8.30 -17.03
C ILE A 93 -12.14 8.86 -18.36
N ASP A 94 -11.42 9.82 -18.94
CA ASP A 94 -11.78 10.51 -20.20
C ASP A 94 -11.41 9.69 -21.46
N TYR A 95 -11.67 8.38 -21.45
CA TYR A 95 -11.48 7.49 -22.60
C TYR A 95 -12.78 6.78 -22.93
N GLU A 96 -13.10 6.67 -24.23
CA GLU A 96 -14.26 5.92 -24.73
C GLU A 96 -14.08 4.40 -24.56
N GLU A 97 -12.84 3.93 -24.58
CA GLU A 97 -12.49 2.54 -24.28
C GLU A 97 -11.50 2.48 -23.12
N VAL A 98 -11.78 1.61 -22.17
CA VAL A 98 -10.92 1.40 -21.01
C VAL A 98 -10.48 -0.05 -20.97
N THR A 99 -9.18 -0.26 -21.10
CA THR A 99 -8.56 -1.59 -20.99
C THR A 99 -7.86 -1.70 -19.64
N VAL A 100 -8.30 -2.65 -18.83
CA VAL A 100 -7.61 -3.02 -17.58
C VAL A 100 -6.93 -4.34 -17.77
N ALA A 101 -5.63 -4.40 -17.48
CA ALA A 101 -4.84 -5.62 -17.64
C ALA A 101 -4.08 -5.95 -16.35
N ARG A 102 -3.82 -7.24 -16.19
CA ARG A 102 -2.95 -7.77 -15.13
C ARG A 102 -1.98 -8.75 -15.73
N ARG A 103 -0.71 -8.67 -15.29
CA ARG A 103 0.34 -9.61 -15.63
C ARG A 103 0.96 -10.14 -14.34
N LEU A 104 1.22 -11.45 -14.30
CA LEU A 104 1.92 -12.10 -13.20
C LEU A 104 3.05 -12.94 -13.77
N TYR A 105 4.24 -12.75 -13.24
CA TYR A 105 5.42 -13.54 -13.57
C TYR A 105 5.63 -14.67 -12.56
N ARG A 106 6.39 -15.71 -12.96
CA ARG A 106 6.77 -16.80 -12.05
C ARG A 106 7.64 -16.35 -10.89
N SER A 107 8.33 -15.21 -11.04
CA SER A 107 9.04 -14.55 -9.93
C SER A 107 8.12 -14.11 -8.77
N GLY A 108 6.82 -14.04 -9.01
CA GLY A 108 5.83 -13.49 -8.08
C GLY A 108 5.53 -12.01 -8.31
N GLU A 109 6.24 -11.36 -9.20
CA GLU A 109 5.98 -9.96 -9.59
C GLU A 109 4.64 -9.85 -10.31
N SER A 110 3.81 -8.89 -9.89
CA SER A 110 2.48 -8.66 -10.45
C SER A 110 2.34 -7.20 -10.87
N GLU A 111 1.97 -6.99 -12.12
CA GLU A 111 1.74 -5.69 -12.72
C GLU A 111 0.26 -5.49 -13.03
N TYR A 112 -0.24 -4.29 -12.79
CA TYR A 112 -1.55 -3.84 -13.24
C TYR A 112 -1.38 -2.70 -14.24
N LEU A 113 -2.21 -2.67 -15.26
CA LEU A 113 -2.18 -1.65 -16.30
C LEU A 113 -3.59 -1.13 -16.58
N ILE A 114 -3.71 0.18 -16.79
CA ILE A 114 -4.90 0.83 -17.32
C ILE A 114 -4.51 1.52 -18.62
N ASN A 115 -5.14 1.15 -19.73
CA ASN A 115 -4.81 1.61 -21.08
C ASN A 115 -3.30 1.54 -21.38
N GLY A 116 -2.65 0.43 -20.96
CA GLY A 116 -1.22 0.19 -21.14
C GLY A 116 -0.30 0.91 -20.16
N SER A 117 -0.80 1.83 -19.34
CA SER A 117 -0.01 2.53 -18.33
C SER A 117 0.03 1.74 -17.02
N PRO A 118 1.21 1.52 -16.41
CA PRO A 118 1.33 0.84 -15.12
C PRO A 118 0.57 1.58 -14.02
N CYS A 119 -0.15 0.83 -13.19
CA CYS A 119 -0.93 1.37 -12.08
C CYS A 119 -0.90 0.44 -10.86
N ARG A 120 -1.43 0.89 -9.75
CA ARG A 120 -1.58 0.09 -8.52
C ARG A 120 -2.94 -0.60 -8.49
N LEU A 121 -3.01 -1.75 -7.83
CA LEU A 121 -4.29 -2.45 -7.59
C LEU A 121 -5.37 -1.54 -6.99
N LYS A 122 -4.96 -0.59 -6.14
CA LYS A 122 -5.89 0.38 -5.54
C LYS A 122 -6.56 1.25 -6.61
N GLU A 123 -5.82 1.69 -7.63
CA GLU A 123 -6.34 2.51 -8.73
C GLU A 123 -7.33 1.71 -9.60
N VAL A 124 -7.01 0.43 -9.88
CA VAL A 124 -7.95 -0.48 -10.54
C VAL A 124 -9.23 -0.64 -9.72
N SER A 125 -9.11 -0.84 -8.40
CA SER A 125 -10.28 -0.98 -7.52
C SER A 125 -11.11 0.30 -7.46
N GLU A 126 -10.46 1.48 -7.41
CA GLU A 126 -11.11 2.79 -7.37
C GLU A 126 -11.86 3.10 -8.68
N LEU A 127 -11.30 2.65 -9.81
CA LEU A 127 -11.93 2.81 -11.13
C LEU A 127 -13.31 2.13 -11.21
N PHE A 128 -13.45 0.98 -10.57
CA PHE A 128 -14.67 0.19 -10.58
C PHE A 128 -15.64 0.46 -9.42
N TYR A 129 -15.30 1.37 -8.49
CA TYR A 129 -16.25 1.73 -7.44
C TYR A 129 -17.52 2.33 -8.06
N ASP A 130 -18.65 1.97 -7.52
CA ASP A 130 -19.97 2.44 -7.92
C ASP A 130 -20.44 1.96 -9.32
N THR A 131 -19.65 1.09 -10.00
CA THR A 131 -20.05 0.51 -11.30
C THR A 131 -20.71 -0.86 -11.15
N GLY A 132 -20.68 -1.46 -9.96
CA GLY A 132 -21.10 -2.84 -9.70
C GLY A 132 -20.13 -3.88 -10.31
N ILE A 133 -19.07 -3.44 -11.01
CA ILE A 133 -18.02 -4.28 -11.57
C ILE A 133 -16.84 -4.23 -10.60
N GLY A 134 -16.40 -5.36 -10.08
CA GLY A 134 -15.24 -5.39 -9.19
C GLY A 134 -15.14 -6.70 -8.42
N LYS A 135 -14.12 -6.80 -7.58
CA LYS A 135 -13.87 -7.98 -6.76
C LYS A 135 -15.04 -8.33 -5.82
N GLU A 136 -15.64 -7.31 -5.25
CA GLU A 136 -16.77 -7.41 -4.28
C GLU A 136 -18.11 -7.20 -4.99
N GLY A 137 -18.11 -6.91 -6.32
CA GLY A 137 -19.26 -6.58 -7.12
C GLY A 137 -20.22 -7.76 -7.35
N TYR A 138 -21.50 -7.45 -7.44
CA TYR A 138 -22.53 -8.42 -7.81
C TYR A 138 -22.53 -8.76 -9.31
N SER A 139 -21.68 -8.10 -10.11
CA SER A 139 -21.60 -8.31 -11.56
C SER A 139 -20.95 -9.65 -11.95
N ILE A 140 -20.21 -10.31 -11.06
CA ILE A 140 -19.59 -11.60 -11.33
C ILE A 140 -20.15 -12.63 -10.35
N ILE A 141 -21.22 -13.29 -10.76
CA ILE A 141 -21.88 -14.31 -9.96
C ILE A 141 -21.20 -15.66 -10.20
N GLY A 142 -20.50 -16.17 -9.22
CA GLY A 142 -19.89 -17.49 -9.26
C GLY A 142 -20.87 -18.62 -8.93
N GLN A 143 -20.47 -19.83 -9.31
CA GLN A 143 -21.22 -21.03 -8.95
C GLN A 143 -21.37 -21.16 -7.43
N GLY A 144 -22.58 -21.36 -6.93
CA GLY A 144 -22.90 -21.46 -5.49
C GLY A 144 -22.92 -20.12 -4.74
N GLN A 145 -22.64 -19.01 -5.39
CA GLN A 145 -22.65 -17.70 -4.74
C GLN A 145 -24.09 -17.22 -4.43
N ILE A 146 -25.03 -17.53 -5.31
CA ILE A 146 -26.46 -17.20 -5.08
C ILE A 146 -26.97 -17.90 -3.83
N ASP A 147 -26.69 -19.20 -3.68
CA ASP A 147 -27.13 -19.97 -2.50
C ASP A 147 -26.49 -19.38 -1.21
N ARG A 148 -25.24 -18.97 -1.27
CA ARG A 148 -24.57 -18.31 -0.15
C ARG A 148 -25.19 -16.95 0.18
N ILE A 149 -25.60 -16.17 -0.80
CA ILE A 149 -26.29 -14.89 -0.60
C ILE A 149 -27.65 -15.11 0.04
N LEU A 150 -28.42 -16.11 -0.42
CA LEU A 150 -29.75 -16.40 0.09
C LEU A 150 -29.71 -16.98 1.51
N SER A 151 -28.74 -17.85 1.81
CA SER A 151 -28.53 -18.45 3.13
C SER A 151 -27.65 -17.62 4.07
N GLY A 152 -27.03 -16.54 3.57
CA GLY A 152 -26.10 -15.66 4.30
C GLY A 152 -26.78 -14.83 5.39
N LYS A 153 -25.95 -14.29 6.28
CA LYS A 153 -26.39 -13.39 7.37
C LYS A 153 -26.94 -12.07 6.80
N PRO A 154 -27.83 -11.39 7.55
CA PRO A 154 -28.39 -10.09 7.12
C PRO A 154 -27.32 -9.05 6.77
N GLU A 155 -26.18 -9.06 7.47
CA GLU A 155 -25.04 -8.15 7.25
C GLU A 155 -24.42 -8.36 5.87
N GLU A 156 -24.20 -9.62 5.45
CA GLU A 156 -23.65 -9.97 4.13
C GLU A 156 -24.60 -9.54 3.00
N ARG A 157 -25.91 -9.69 3.21
CA ARG A 157 -26.92 -9.21 2.26
C ARG A 157 -26.97 -7.69 2.18
N ARG A 158 -26.75 -7.00 3.31
CA ARG A 158 -26.69 -5.54 3.34
C ARG A 158 -25.54 -4.99 2.50
N GLU A 159 -24.39 -5.64 2.48
CA GLU A 159 -23.25 -5.23 1.66
C GLU A 159 -23.62 -5.14 0.17
N LEU A 160 -24.43 -6.07 -0.34
CA LEU A 160 -24.92 -6.01 -1.71
C LEU A 160 -25.82 -4.79 -1.99
N PHE A 161 -26.68 -4.43 -1.03
CA PHE A 161 -27.51 -3.24 -1.16
C PHE A 161 -26.67 -1.95 -1.09
N ASP A 162 -25.66 -1.92 -0.22
CA ASP A 162 -24.74 -0.80 -0.11
C ASP A 162 -23.96 -0.60 -1.44
N GLU A 163 -23.59 -1.68 -2.11
CA GLU A 163 -22.94 -1.66 -3.40
C GLU A 163 -23.89 -1.20 -4.52
N ALA A 164 -25.07 -1.77 -4.58
CA ALA A 164 -26.09 -1.36 -5.55
C ALA A 164 -26.51 0.11 -5.39
N ALA A 165 -26.43 0.64 -4.16
CA ALA A 165 -26.69 2.04 -3.85
C ALA A 165 -25.51 2.98 -4.13
N GLY A 166 -24.35 2.47 -4.55
CA GLY A 166 -23.15 3.28 -4.86
C GLY A 166 -22.49 3.91 -3.63
N ILE A 167 -22.73 3.41 -2.42
CA ILE A 167 -22.21 4.02 -1.19
C ILE A 167 -20.91 3.37 -0.70
N VAL A 168 -20.43 2.30 -1.32
CA VAL A 168 -19.23 1.54 -0.91
C VAL A 168 -17.98 2.42 -0.97
N LYS A 169 -17.84 3.25 -1.99
CA LYS A 169 -16.75 4.23 -2.12
C LYS A 169 -16.68 5.18 -0.92
N PHE A 170 -17.83 5.73 -0.54
CA PHE A 170 -17.92 6.65 0.59
C PHE A 170 -17.64 5.94 1.92
N LYS A 171 -18.12 4.71 2.12
CA LYS A 171 -17.80 3.89 3.29
C LYS A 171 -16.31 3.61 3.40
N LYS A 172 -15.65 3.20 2.31
CA LYS A 172 -14.20 2.94 2.29
C LYS A 172 -13.39 4.22 2.54
N ARG A 173 -13.79 5.35 1.94
CA ARG A 173 -13.15 6.65 2.19
C ARG A 173 -13.33 7.08 3.65
N LYS A 174 -14.53 6.95 4.22
CA LYS A 174 -14.79 7.24 5.62
C LYS A 174 -13.92 6.38 6.54
N ALA A 175 -13.89 5.06 6.35
CA ALA A 175 -13.09 4.15 7.15
C ALA A 175 -11.58 4.49 7.08
N THR A 176 -11.08 4.82 5.89
CA THR A 176 -9.69 5.25 5.70
C THR A 176 -9.39 6.56 6.43
N ALA A 177 -10.31 7.53 6.34
CA ALA A 177 -10.16 8.81 7.02
C ALA A 177 -10.22 8.65 8.55
N GLN A 178 -11.14 7.84 9.07
CA GLN A 178 -11.22 7.53 10.49
C GLN A 178 -9.94 6.88 11.02
N LYS A 179 -9.40 5.89 10.29
CA LYS A 179 -8.13 5.24 10.67
C LYS A 179 -6.96 6.21 10.68
N LYS A 180 -6.89 7.14 9.70
CA LYS A 180 -5.86 8.19 9.70
C LYS A 180 -6.01 9.11 10.89
N LEU A 181 -7.24 9.54 11.19
CA LEU A 181 -7.52 10.42 12.33
C LEU A 181 -7.12 9.76 13.67
N GLU A 182 -7.39 8.48 13.84
CA GLU A 182 -6.99 7.71 15.00
C GLU A 182 -5.47 7.63 15.16
N ASN A 183 -4.75 7.32 14.08
CA ASN A 183 -3.30 7.32 14.07
C ASN A 183 -2.70 8.70 14.42
N GLU A 184 -3.28 9.79 13.89
CA GLU A 184 -2.81 11.14 14.21
C GLU A 184 -3.11 11.52 15.69
N ARG A 185 -4.21 11.04 16.23
CA ARG A 185 -4.53 11.20 17.66
C ARG A 185 -3.49 10.50 18.54
N ASP A 186 -3.12 9.28 18.20
CA ASP A 186 -2.07 8.55 18.91
C ASP A 186 -0.71 9.23 18.79
N ASN A 187 -0.36 9.76 17.61
CA ASN A 187 0.85 10.55 17.43
C ASN A 187 0.85 11.82 18.29
N LEU A 188 -0.30 12.50 18.40
CA LEU A 188 -0.45 13.70 19.21
C LEU A 188 -0.26 13.41 20.71
N VAL A 189 -0.79 12.29 21.22
CA VAL A 189 -0.53 11.83 22.59
C VAL A 189 0.97 11.64 22.80
N ARG A 190 1.65 10.93 21.90
CA ARG A 190 3.10 10.72 22.00
C ARG A 190 3.91 12.03 22.00
N VAL A 191 3.54 12.98 21.14
CA VAL A 191 4.21 14.30 21.12
C VAL A 191 4.00 15.05 22.43
N ASN A 192 2.80 15.02 23.01
CA ASN A 192 2.52 15.64 24.30
C ASN A 192 3.31 14.98 25.45
N ASP A 193 3.49 13.66 25.43
CA ASP A 193 4.30 12.95 26.42
C ASP A 193 5.76 13.40 26.33
N ILE A 194 6.32 13.50 25.12
CA ILE A 194 7.68 14.00 24.89
C ILE A 194 7.81 15.46 25.36
N LEU A 195 6.83 16.31 25.05
CA LEU A 195 6.82 17.71 25.46
C LEU A 195 6.85 17.82 26.97
N SER A 196 5.99 17.08 27.67
CA SER A 196 5.92 17.05 29.13
C SER A 196 7.24 16.59 29.77
N GLU A 197 7.93 15.62 29.16
CA GLU A 197 9.24 15.17 29.62
C GLU A 197 10.32 16.24 29.41
N LEU A 198 10.33 16.91 28.26
CA LEU A 198 11.25 18.02 27.99
C LEU A 198 11.01 19.21 28.94
N GLU A 199 9.77 19.58 29.18
CA GLU A 199 9.42 20.66 30.13
C GLU A 199 9.94 20.34 31.53
N ARG A 200 9.83 19.10 31.99
CA ARG A 200 10.34 18.64 33.29
C ARG A 200 11.87 18.79 33.40
N GLN A 201 12.60 18.69 32.29
CA GLN A 201 14.06 18.82 32.26
C GLN A 201 14.55 20.27 32.20
N VAL A 202 13.71 21.22 31.81
CA VAL A 202 14.12 22.62 31.62
C VAL A 202 14.61 23.25 32.93
N GLU A 203 13.87 23.13 34.03
CA GLU A 203 14.20 23.74 35.30
C GLU A 203 15.53 23.21 35.89
N PRO A 204 15.78 21.88 35.98
CA PRO A 204 17.08 21.35 36.41
C PRO A 204 18.23 21.79 35.53
N LEU A 205 18.05 21.85 34.22
CA LEU A 205 19.08 22.27 33.29
C LEU A 205 19.39 23.77 33.42
N GLN A 206 18.39 24.60 33.68
CA GLN A 206 18.59 26.02 33.94
C GLN A 206 19.46 26.25 35.19
N LEU A 207 19.13 25.55 36.29
CA LEU A 207 19.91 25.61 37.53
C LEU A 207 21.35 25.14 37.35
N GLN A 208 21.55 24.06 36.55
CA GLN A 208 22.90 23.56 36.20
C GLN A 208 23.68 24.58 35.36
N SER A 209 23.02 25.21 34.39
CA SER A 209 23.63 26.27 33.58
C SER A 209 24.10 27.46 34.41
N GLU A 210 23.32 27.91 35.35
CA GLU A 210 23.68 29.04 36.26
C GLU A 210 24.87 28.68 37.15
N LYS A 211 24.88 27.46 37.70
CA LYS A 211 26.05 26.95 38.48
C LYS A 211 27.28 26.86 37.62
N ALA A 212 27.16 26.37 36.40
CA ALA A 212 28.30 26.24 35.44
C ALA A 212 28.86 27.64 35.07
N LYS A 213 28.00 28.63 34.81
CA LYS A 213 28.42 30.00 34.54
C LYS A 213 29.20 30.59 35.71
N THR A 214 28.68 30.39 36.93
CA THR A 214 29.34 30.87 38.16
C THR A 214 30.69 30.17 38.36
N TYR A 215 30.75 28.87 38.15
CA TYR A 215 32.00 28.11 38.21
C TYR A 215 33.05 28.62 37.18
N LEU A 216 32.66 28.82 35.95
CA LEU A 216 33.56 29.32 34.89
C LEU A 216 34.11 30.70 35.21
N LYS A 217 33.24 31.60 35.76
CA LYS A 217 33.67 32.93 36.19
C LYS A 217 34.76 32.83 37.28
N LYS A 218 34.46 32.06 38.37
CA LYS A 218 35.43 31.87 39.47
C LYS A 218 36.71 31.17 39.02
N LYS A 219 36.63 30.22 38.09
CA LYS A 219 37.79 29.52 37.52
C LYS A 219 38.70 30.47 36.73
N ASN A 220 38.12 31.40 35.99
CA ASN A 220 38.89 32.40 35.25
C ASN A 220 39.52 33.40 36.22
N GLU A 221 38.82 33.89 37.23
CA GLU A 221 39.37 34.75 38.30
C GLU A 221 40.53 34.06 39.01
N LEU A 222 40.40 32.78 39.37
CA LEU A 222 41.48 32.01 39.99
C LEU A 222 42.69 31.89 39.06
N LYS A 223 42.46 31.61 37.80
CA LYS A 223 43.54 31.56 36.79
C LYS A 223 44.32 32.90 36.70
N ASP A 224 43.59 34.01 36.71
CA ASP A 224 44.18 35.33 36.69
C ASP A 224 45.02 35.57 37.94
N TYR A 225 44.54 35.17 39.14
CA TYR A 225 45.32 35.25 40.38
C TYR A 225 46.58 34.35 40.31
N ASP A 226 46.49 33.12 39.87
CA ASP A 226 47.62 32.21 39.75
C ASP A 226 48.66 32.76 38.80
N VAL A 227 48.28 33.30 37.64
CA VAL A 227 49.19 33.92 36.68
C VAL A 227 49.88 35.14 37.25
N ASN A 228 49.20 35.97 38.04
CA ASN A 228 49.75 37.16 38.66
C ASN A 228 50.66 36.83 39.85
N MET A 229 50.35 35.79 40.64
CA MET A 229 51.19 35.35 41.75
C MET A 229 52.49 34.69 41.32
N PHE A 230 52.50 34.01 40.18
CA PHE A 230 53.71 33.33 39.68
C PHE A 230 54.94 34.26 39.50
N PRO A 231 54.82 35.43 38.86
CA PRO A 231 55.91 36.36 38.74
C PRO A 231 56.45 36.90 40.11
N VAL A 232 55.50 37.12 41.04
CA VAL A 232 55.87 37.60 42.39
C VAL A 232 56.68 36.55 43.14
N SER A 233 56.18 35.31 43.13
CA SER A 233 56.91 34.18 43.79
C SER A 233 58.27 33.93 43.13
N TYR A 234 58.32 34.01 41.82
CA TYR A 234 59.60 33.80 41.05
C TYR A 234 60.59 34.87 41.38
N THR A 235 60.21 36.17 41.44
CA THR A 235 61.11 37.29 41.77
C THR A 235 61.59 37.22 43.22
N HIS A 236 60.69 36.78 44.16
CA HIS A 236 61.12 36.56 45.58
C HIS A 236 62.15 35.44 45.74
N LEU A 237 61.93 34.29 45.06
CA LEU A 237 62.84 33.18 45.08
C LEU A 237 64.21 33.59 44.50
N ARG A 238 64.23 34.27 43.37
CA ARG A 238 65.45 34.74 42.72
C ARG A 238 66.19 35.80 43.55
N ALA A 239 65.49 36.68 44.24
CA ALA A 239 66.08 37.62 45.16
C ALA A 239 66.74 36.95 46.38
N HIS A 240 66.14 35.83 46.85
CA HIS A 240 66.68 35.02 47.94
C HIS A 240 67.94 34.23 47.53
N GLU A 241 68.00 33.71 46.32
CA GLU A 241 69.16 33.02 45.75
C GLU A 241 70.35 34.02 45.62
N THR A 242 70.12 35.25 45.15
CA THR A 242 71.17 36.26 45.03
C THR A 242 71.71 36.80 46.36
N LEU A 243 70.95 36.62 47.46
CA LEU A 243 71.37 36.99 48.81
C LEU A 243 72.17 35.85 49.51
N SER A 244 72.06 34.59 49.03
CA SER A 244 72.80 33.45 49.56
C SER A 244 74.14 33.24 48.87
N ASP A 245 74.38 33.91 47.75
CA ASP A 245 75.64 33.86 46.98
C ASP A 245 76.58 35.02 47.26
N LEU A 246 76.31 35.85 48.28
CA LEU A 246 77.14 36.91 48.85
C LEU A 246 77.58 36.53 50.27
#